data_85614ac2eb1a6452ec954435a3101a7b
#
_entry.id   85614ac2eb1a6452ec954435a3101a7b
#
_cell.length_a   1.000
_cell.length_b   1.000
_cell.length_c   1.000
_cell.angle_alpha   90.00
_cell.angle_beta   90.00
_cell.angle_gamma   90.00
#
_symmetry.space_group_name_H-M   'P 1'
#
loop_
_entity.id
_entity.type
_entity.pdbx_description
1 polymer ?
#
loop_
_entity_poly.entity_id
_entity_poly.type
_entity_poly.pdbx_seq_one_letter_code
_entity_poly.pdbx_strand_id
1 'polypeptide(L)'
;LQYSNTEGFEPLREYIARRYWEKQGLPISMEDVLITSGAQQGLDLLGKVLINDGTEVIIEEPAYLGAIQALSLYRARLNTVPISTEGMVISKLVDVLGRCKPKLMYVVPNFQNPSGITYTKDNREAVATALRDSPTFLVEDDPYGELRFVGSRQPSFRHFLPDKTILLGSFSKPVVPAFRLGWIVPPRPLMGKLVIAKQVSDLHTSTFVQRVLCQYLYDNDLDTHVKTIVEFYDRQCKTMLAAIGEYFPK
;
A
#
# COMPACT_ATOMS: atom_id res chain seq x y z
N LEU A 1 -8.63 -6.17 -30.01
CA LEU A 1 -8.13 -6.35 -28.64
C LEU A 1 -7.85 -7.83 -28.42
N GLN A 2 -6.62 -8.16 -28.01
CA GLN A 2 -6.18 -9.50 -27.68
C GLN A 2 -5.86 -9.58 -26.18
N TYR A 3 -5.58 -10.78 -25.68
CA TYR A 3 -4.97 -10.96 -24.37
C TYR A 3 -3.65 -10.18 -24.27
N SER A 4 -3.27 -9.83 -23.06
CA SER A 4 -2.08 -9.03 -22.78
C SER A 4 -1.18 -9.74 -21.76
N ASN A 5 -0.02 -9.15 -21.51
CA ASN A 5 0.89 -9.66 -20.48
C ASN A 5 0.24 -9.59 -19.09
N THR A 6 0.50 -10.59 -18.29
CA THR A 6 -0.02 -10.69 -16.92
C THR A 6 0.43 -9.52 -16.06
N GLU A 7 1.67 -9.09 -16.23
CA GLU A 7 2.27 -7.97 -15.49
C GLU A 7 1.56 -6.64 -15.73
N GLY A 8 0.88 -6.52 -16.87
CA GLY A 8 0.12 -5.34 -17.25
C GLY A 8 0.72 -4.56 -18.41
N PHE A 9 0.05 -3.48 -18.79
CA PHE A 9 0.40 -2.61 -19.91
C PHE A 9 1.70 -1.86 -19.64
N GLU A 10 2.72 -2.11 -20.44
CA GLU A 10 4.09 -1.60 -20.25
C GLU A 10 4.15 -0.08 -20.03
N PRO A 11 3.49 0.78 -20.85
CA PRO A 11 3.55 2.22 -20.64
C PRO A 11 2.98 2.66 -19.29
N LEU A 12 1.97 1.96 -18.75
CA LEU A 12 1.41 2.26 -17.43
C LEU A 12 2.38 1.83 -16.31
N ARG A 13 3.05 0.69 -16.45
CA ARG A 13 4.08 0.21 -15.52
C ARG A 13 5.27 1.16 -15.48
N GLU A 14 5.71 1.64 -16.65
CA GLU A 14 6.77 2.64 -16.79
C GLU A 14 6.38 3.97 -16.12
N TYR A 15 5.14 4.43 -16.33
CA TYR A 15 4.61 5.62 -15.66
C TYR A 15 4.66 5.47 -14.13
N ILE A 16 4.25 4.33 -13.58
CA ILE A 16 4.27 4.07 -12.14
C ILE A 16 5.72 4.06 -11.62
N ALA A 17 6.64 3.38 -12.30
CA ALA A 17 8.04 3.31 -11.92
C ALA A 17 8.68 4.71 -11.90
N ARG A 18 8.46 5.50 -12.96
CA ARG A 18 8.92 6.90 -13.04
C ARG A 18 8.34 7.74 -11.89
N ARG A 19 7.04 7.58 -11.55
CA ARG A 19 6.42 8.34 -10.46
C ARG A 19 7.02 8.01 -9.10
N TYR A 20 7.40 6.77 -8.82
CA TYR A 20 8.14 6.41 -7.60
C TYR A 20 9.51 7.11 -7.54
N TRP A 21 10.22 7.17 -8.66
CA TRP A 21 11.47 7.90 -8.73
C TRP A 21 11.28 9.40 -8.47
N GLU A 22 10.38 10.04 -9.21
CA GLU A 22 10.13 11.48 -9.12
C GLU A 22 9.60 11.92 -7.75
N LYS A 23 8.72 11.13 -7.15
CA LYS A 23 8.03 11.51 -5.91
C LYS A 23 8.72 11.03 -4.64
N GLN A 24 9.48 9.96 -4.71
CA GLN A 24 10.05 9.31 -3.53
C GLN A 24 11.55 8.98 -3.68
N GLY A 25 12.16 9.17 -4.85
CA GLY A 25 13.55 8.78 -5.09
C GLY A 25 13.80 7.27 -5.03
N LEU A 26 12.76 6.46 -5.22
CA LEU A 26 12.87 5.00 -5.19
C LEU A 26 13.26 4.47 -6.57
N PRO A 27 14.38 3.73 -6.71
CA PRO A 27 14.86 3.18 -7.97
C PRO A 27 14.05 1.92 -8.35
N ILE A 28 12.80 2.12 -8.77
CA ILE A 28 11.90 1.08 -9.23
C ILE A 28 11.94 1.08 -10.76
N SER A 29 12.10 -0.09 -11.36
CA SER A 29 12.00 -0.28 -12.80
C SER A 29 10.61 -0.77 -13.21
N MET A 30 10.29 -0.67 -14.49
CA MET A 30 9.04 -1.18 -15.04
C MET A 30 8.85 -2.69 -14.72
N GLU A 31 9.93 -3.46 -14.74
CA GLU A 31 9.94 -4.90 -14.47
C GLU A 31 9.58 -5.25 -13.02
N ASP A 32 9.74 -4.28 -12.10
CA ASP A 32 9.40 -4.45 -10.69
C ASP A 32 7.92 -4.17 -10.41
N VAL A 33 7.11 -3.77 -11.41
CA VAL A 33 5.69 -3.39 -11.25
C VAL A 33 4.78 -4.46 -11.82
N LEU A 34 3.85 -4.97 -11.01
CA LEU A 34 2.74 -5.85 -11.42
C LEU A 34 1.42 -5.12 -11.25
N ILE A 35 0.68 -4.90 -12.33
CA ILE A 35 -0.66 -4.27 -12.29
C ILE A 35 -1.67 -5.26 -11.72
N THR A 36 -2.51 -4.76 -10.82
CA THR A 36 -3.58 -5.53 -10.17
C THR A 36 -4.95 -4.88 -10.32
N SER A 37 -6.01 -5.66 -10.09
CA SER A 37 -7.38 -5.17 -10.07
C SER A 37 -7.69 -4.46 -8.72
N GLY A 38 -6.98 -3.35 -8.49
CA GLY A 38 -6.91 -2.60 -7.24
C GLY A 38 -5.93 -3.24 -6.22
N ALA A 39 -5.57 -2.49 -5.17
CA ALA A 39 -4.68 -2.97 -4.10
C ALA A 39 -5.23 -4.20 -3.38
N GLN A 40 -6.56 -4.36 -3.32
CA GLN A 40 -7.19 -5.52 -2.69
C GLN A 40 -6.79 -6.84 -3.36
N GLN A 41 -6.69 -6.87 -4.71
CA GLN A 41 -6.15 -8.04 -5.39
C GLN A 41 -4.66 -8.25 -5.06
N GLY A 42 -3.90 -7.17 -4.86
CA GLY A 42 -2.51 -7.29 -4.39
C GLY A 42 -2.41 -8.03 -3.06
N LEU A 43 -3.30 -7.71 -2.10
CA LEU A 43 -3.39 -8.42 -0.81
C LEU A 43 -3.77 -9.89 -0.98
N ASP A 44 -4.75 -10.20 -1.84
CA ASP A 44 -5.16 -11.57 -2.15
C ASP A 44 -4.01 -12.39 -2.76
N LEU A 45 -3.27 -11.81 -3.71
CA LEU A 45 -2.10 -12.46 -4.32
C LEU A 45 -0.99 -12.72 -3.30
N LEU A 46 -0.75 -11.79 -2.37
CA LEU A 46 0.21 -11.98 -1.27
C LEU A 46 -0.25 -13.11 -0.34
N GLY A 47 -1.54 -13.18 -0.03
CA GLY A 47 -2.13 -14.29 0.72
C GLY A 47 -1.85 -15.63 0.04
N LYS A 48 -2.14 -15.75 -1.27
CA LYS A 48 -1.89 -16.97 -2.07
C LYS A 48 -0.43 -17.41 -2.08
N VAL A 49 0.50 -16.45 -2.12
CA VAL A 49 1.94 -16.75 -2.31
C VAL A 49 2.67 -16.98 -1.00
N LEU A 50 2.27 -16.28 0.07
CA LEU A 50 3.06 -16.20 1.30
C LEU A 50 2.40 -16.88 2.51
N ILE A 51 1.09 -17.14 2.47
CA ILE A 51 0.34 -17.60 3.64
C ILE A 51 -0.13 -19.05 3.45
N ASN A 52 0.19 -19.87 4.44
CA ASN A 52 -0.40 -21.18 4.67
C ASN A 52 -1.24 -21.13 5.96
N ASP A 53 -2.03 -22.18 6.22
CA ASP A 53 -2.80 -22.30 7.45
C ASP A 53 -1.90 -22.10 8.69
N GLY A 54 -2.29 -21.18 9.58
CA GLY A 54 -1.54 -20.83 10.78
C GLY A 54 -0.31 -19.96 10.59
N THR A 55 -0.02 -19.50 9.37
CA THR A 55 1.10 -18.54 9.15
C THR A 55 0.88 -17.28 9.98
N GLU A 56 1.89 -16.93 10.79
CA GLU A 56 1.87 -15.71 11.61
C GLU A 56 2.02 -14.46 10.75
N VAL A 57 1.12 -13.50 10.96
CA VAL A 57 1.10 -12.20 10.26
C VAL A 57 0.94 -11.09 11.29
N ILE A 58 1.68 -10.00 11.15
CA ILE A 58 1.51 -8.79 11.97
C ILE A 58 0.58 -7.82 11.23
N ILE A 59 -0.38 -7.26 11.98
CA ILE A 59 -1.23 -6.15 11.54
C ILE A 59 -1.28 -5.05 12.59
N GLU A 60 -1.67 -3.86 12.17
CA GLU A 60 -1.94 -2.72 13.06
C GLU A 60 -3.14 -2.97 13.98
N GLU A 61 -3.22 -2.22 15.09
CA GLU A 61 -4.40 -2.17 15.94
C GLU A 61 -4.75 -0.68 16.22
N PRO A 62 -5.85 -0.18 15.61
CA PRO A 62 -6.78 -0.84 14.67
C PRO A 62 -6.16 -1.09 13.29
N ALA A 63 -6.69 -2.06 12.53
CA ALA A 63 -6.22 -2.41 11.19
C ALA A 63 -7.29 -2.17 10.11
N TYR A 64 -6.84 -2.05 8.87
CA TYR A 64 -7.73 -1.98 7.71
C TYR A 64 -8.53 -3.27 7.55
N LEU A 65 -9.87 -3.16 7.55
CA LEU A 65 -10.78 -4.30 7.47
C LEU A 65 -10.55 -5.18 6.23
N GLY A 66 -10.26 -4.55 5.08
CA GLY A 66 -10.00 -5.30 3.84
C GLY A 66 -8.74 -6.17 3.91
N ALA A 67 -7.73 -5.77 4.69
CA ALA A 67 -6.55 -6.60 4.94
C ALA A 67 -6.86 -7.76 5.88
N ILE A 68 -7.61 -7.50 6.97
CA ILE A 68 -8.08 -8.54 7.89
C ILE A 68 -8.83 -9.61 7.10
N GLN A 69 -9.80 -9.21 6.27
CA GLN A 69 -10.61 -10.14 5.47
C GLN A 69 -9.76 -10.96 4.48
N ALA A 70 -8.87 -10.28 3.72
CA ALA A 70 -8.04 -10.95 2.73
C ALA A 70 -7.09 -11.98 3.36
N LEU A 71 -6.42 -11.61 4.46
CA LEU A 71 -5.43 -12.48 5.13
C LEU A 71 -6.10 -13.61 5.92
N SER A 72 -7.26 -13.34 6.54
CA SER A 72 -8.04 -14.36 7.26
C SER A 72 -8.60 -15.44 6.35
N LEU A 73 -8.87 -15.13 5.07
CA LEU A 73 -9.32 -16.12 4.08
C LEU A 73 -8.29 -17.26 3.92
N TYR A 74 -7.01 -16.96 4.07
CA TYR A 74 -5.90 -17.93 4.04
C TYR A 74 -5.56 -18.50 5.42
N ARG A 75 -6.43 -18.30 6.44
CA ARG A 75 -6.27 -18.77 7.81
C ARG A 75 -4.97 -18.31 8.46
N ALA A 76 -4.51 -17.10 8.12
CA ALA A 76 -3.40 -16.45 8.81
C ALA A 76 -3.72 -16.30 10.31
N ARG A 77 -2.70 -16.47 11.14
CA ARG A 77 -2.77 -16.10 12.55
C ARG A 77 -2.36 -14.64 12.69
N LEU A 78 -3.34 -13.76 12.94
CA LEU A 78 -3.13 -12.32 13.03
C LEU A 78 -2.64 -11.93 14.43
N ASN A 79 -1.47 -11.28 14.48
CA ASN A 79 -0.89 -10.68 15.68
C ASN A 79 -1.03 -9.17 15.56
N THR A 80 -1.82 -8.57 16.44
CA THR A 80 -2.02 -7.12 16.43
C THR A 80 -0.89 -6.40 17.16
N VAL A 81 -0.50 -5.23 16.65
CA VAL A 81 0.41 -4.30 17.31
C VAL A 81 -0.26 -2.93 17.35
N PRO A 82 -0.44 -2.35 18.55
CA PRO A 82 -1.05 -1.04 18.70
C PRO A 82 -0.27 0.04 17.96
N ILE A 83 -1.00 1.05 17.49
CA ILE A 83 -0.42 2.28 16.94
C ILE A 83 -0.67 3.46 17.88
N SER A 84 0.32 4.34 17.96
CA SER A 84 0.30 5.62 18.66
C SER A 84 0.16 6.77 17.67
N THR A 85 0.16 8.01 18.15
CA THR A 85 0.16 9.22 17.30
C THR A 85 1.37 9.31 16.36
N GLU A 86 2.46 8.58 16.65
CA GLU A 86 3.68 8.59 15.84
C GLU A 86 3.82 7.37 14.91
N GLY A 87 2.95 6.38 15.05
CA GLY A 87 2.98 5.12 14.32
C GLY A 87 2.96 3.91 15.25
N MET A 88 3.55 2.80 14.84
CA MET A 88 3.52 1.54 15.57
C MET A 88 4.26 1.61 16.91
N VAL A 89 3.69 1.00 17.96
CA VAL A 89 4.34 0.91 19.29
C VAL A 89 5.47 -0.11 19.22
N ILE A 90 6.70 0.37 19.16
CA ILE A 90 7.91 -0.45 18.89
C ILE A 90 8.13 -1.54 19.93
N SER A 91 7.93 -1.25 21.23
CA SER A 91 8.07 -2.27 22.27
C SER A 91 7.12 -3.47 22.05
N LYS A 92 5.89 -3.21 21.59
CA LYS A 92 4.91 -4.25 21.28
C LYS A 92 5.27 -5.02 20.01
N LEU A 93 5.82 -4.34 19.00
CA LEU A 93 6.37 -5.01 17.81
C LEU A 93 7.49 -5.98 18.20
N VAL A 94 8.45 -5.54 19.02
CA VAL A 94 9.55 -6.39 19.51
C VAL A 94 9.02 -7.57 20.31
N ASP A 95 8.02 -7.37 21.19
CA ASP A 95 7.36 -8.44 21.93
C ASP A 95 6.76 -9.51 21.01
N VAL A 96 6.11 -9.09 19.91
CA VAL A 96 5.53 -10.03 18.92
C VAL A 96 6.63 -10.78 18.17
N LEU A 97 7.66 -10.07 17.69
CA LEU A 97 8.81 -10.68 16.99
C LEU A 97 9.58 -11.67 17.87
N GLY A 98 9.61 -11.45 19.18
CA GLY A 98 10.23 -12.37 20.14
C GLY A 98 9.41 -13.63 20.41
N ARG A 99 8.08 -13.59 20.20
CA ARG A 99 7.18 -14.73 20.47
C ARG A 99 6.89 -15.59 19.23
N CYS A 100 6.93 -15.01 18.05
CA CYS A 100 6.63 -15.74 16.81
C CYS A 100 7.55 -15.26 15.68
N LYS A 101 7.48 -15.99 14.54
CA LYS A 101 8.25 -15.66 13.34
C LYS A 101 7.28 -15.25 12.22
N PRO A 102 6.76 -14.02 12.23
CA PRO A 102 5.79 -13.59 11.25
C PRO A 102 6.36 -13.67 9.83
N LYS A 103 5.57 -14.14 8.89
CA LYS A 103 5.94 -14.15 7.48
C LYS A 103 5.73 -12.79 6.83
N LEU A 104 4.70 -12.07 7.29
CA LEU A 104 4.23 -10.82 6.73
C LEU A 104 3.87 -9.84 7.84
N MET A 105 4.15 -8.56 7.61
CA MET A 105 3.64 -7.44 8.38
C MET A 105 2.94 -6.49 7.42
N TYR A 106 1.67 -6.16 7.69
CA TYR A 106 0.87 -5.23 6.88
C TYR A 106 0.66 -3.92 7.61
N VAL A 107 0.96 -2.80 6.95
CA VAL A 107 0.80 -1.45 7.48
C VAL A 107 0.24 -0.49 6.43
N VAL A 108 -0.53 0.51 6.89
CA VAL A 108 -0.96 1.69 6.13
C VAL A 108 -0.29 2.93 6.75
N PRO A 109 0.95 3.26 6.38
CA PRO A 109 1.76 4.20 7.15
C PRO A 109 1.45 5.67 6.88
N ASN A 110 0.59 5.98 5.91
CA ASN A 110 0.12 7.33 5.60
C ASN A 110 -1.39 7.39 5.76
N PHE A 111 -1.88 8.25 6.69
CA PHE A 111 -3.32 8.41 6.93
C PHE A 111 -4.03 7.09 7.15
N GLN A 112 -3.49 6.31 8.09
CA GLN A 112 -3.93 4.96 8.41
C GLN A 112 -5.45 4.85 8.50
N ASN A 113 -6.00 3.82 7.89
CA ASN A 113 -7.42 3.54 7.94
C ASN A 113 -7.70 2.47 9.02
N PRO A 114 -8.42 2.82 10.14
CA PRO A 114 -9.33 3.98 10.26
C PRO A 114 -8.79 5.17 11.06
N SER A 115 -7.58 5.14 11.61
CA SER A 115 -7.12 6.10 12.63
C SER A 115 -6.72 7.48 12.09
N GLY A 116 -6.40 7.59 10.80
CA GLY A 116 -5.85 8.81 10.19
C GLY A 116 -4.38 9.10 10.55
N ILE A 117 -3.73 8.25 11.34
CA ILE A 117 -2.35 8.42 11.80
C ILE A 117 -1.38 8.28 10.61
N THR A 118 -0.33 9.12 10.61
CA THR A 118 0.81 8.97 9.72
C THR A 118 2.05 8.62 10.53
N TYR A 119 2.74 7.56 10.18
CA TYR A 119 3.99 7.14 10.82
C TYR A 119 5.07 8.18 10.58
N THR A 120 5.71 8.64 11.65
CA THR A 120 6.86 9.54 11.56
C THR A 120 8.06 8.82 10.94
N LYS A 121 9.02 9.60 10.43
CA LYS A 121 10.27 9.04 9.91
C LYS A 121 10.97 8.18 10.96
N ASP A 122 11.09 8.68 12.18
CA ASP A 122 11.79 7.98 13.28
C ASP A 122 11.09 6.66 13.63
N ASN A 123 9.74 6.64 13.61
CA ASN A 123 8.98 5.41 13.83
C ASN A 123 9.22 4.40 12.71
N ARG A 124 9.26 4.84 11.44
CA ARG A 124 9.57 3.97 10.29
C ARG A 124 10.97 3.38 10.39
N GLU A 125 11.97 4.17 10.79
CA GLU A 125 13.35 3.69 11.02
C GLU A 125 13.40 2.67 12.16
N ALA A 126 12.67 2.90 13.25
CA ALA A 126 12.61 1.98 14.39
C ALA A 126 11.92 0.65 14.00
N VAL A 127 10.80 0.69 13.27
CA VAL A 127 10.14 -0.50 12.72
C VAL A 127 11.10 -1.26 11.79
N ALA A 128 11.77 -0.56 10.88
CA ALA A 128 12.73 -1.17 9.96
C ALA A 128 13.90 -1.83 10.70
N THR A 129 14.38 -1.18 11.76
CA THR A 129 15.44 -1.75 12.61
C THR A 129 14.96 -3.03 13.29
N ALA A 130 13.75 -3.06 13.83
CA ALA A 130 13.18 -4.27 14.46
C ALA A 130 13.01 -5.43 13.48
N LEU A 131 12.73 -5.13 12.19
CA LEU A 131 12.54 -6.14 11.14
C LEU A 131 13.83 -6.56 10.42
N ARG A 132 14.96 -5.89 10.64
CA ARG A 132 16.20 -6.07 9.86
C ARG A 132 16.65 -7.51 9.78
N ASP A 133 16.67 -8.19 10.91
CA ASP A 133 17.12 -9.58 11.04
C ASP A 133 15.97 -10.60 11.05
N SER A 134 14.73 -10.13 10.93
CA SER A 134 13.55 -10.99 10.85
C SER A 134 13.33 -11.47 9.40
N PRO A 135 12.80 -12.67 9.15
CA PRO A 135 12.41 -13.13 7.82
C PRO A 135 11.12 -12.47 7.29
N THR A 136 10.56 -11.53 8.03
CA THR A 136 9.26 -10.90 7.77
C THR A 136 9.33 -9.94 6.59
N PHE A 137 8.45 -10.10 5.60
CA PHE A 137 8.19 -9.09 4.58
C PHE A 137 7.28 -8.01 5.16
N LEU A 138 7.56 -6.74 4.84
CA LEU A 138 6.71 -5.60 5.20
C LEU A 138 5.90 -5.20 3.97
N VAL A 139 4.57 -5.20 4.08
CA VAL A 139 3.65 -4.64 3.09
C VAL A 139 3.33 -3.21 3.48
N GLU A 140 3.80 -2.27 2.68
CA GLU A 140 3.47 -0.86 2.76
C GLU A 140 2.33 -0.56 1.80
N ASP A 141 1.11 -0.41 2.31
CA ASP A 141 -0.06 -0.04 1.54
C ASP A 141 -0.27 1.49 1.63
N ASP A 142 -0.06 2.19 0.52
CA ASP A 142 -0.10 3.66 0.49
C ASP A 142 -1.10 4.21 -0.55
N PRO A 143 -2.41 4.06 -0.32
CA PRO A 143 -3.42 4.63 -1.20
C PRO A 143 -3.64 6.13 -0.99
N TYR A 144 -3.14 6.72 0.10
CA TYR A 144 -3.48 8.07 0.55
C TYR A 144 -2.31 9.07 0.56
N GLY A 145 -1.07 8.62 0.46
CA GLY A 145 0.12 9.45 0.70
C GLY A 145 0.24 10.68 -0.20
N GLU A 146 -0.34 10.62 -1.40
CA GLU A 146 -0.38 11.76 -2.32
C GLU A 146 -1.45 12.80 -1.97
N LEU A 147 -2.46 12.44 -1.17
CA LEU A 147 -3.59 13.30 -0.80
C LEU A 147 -3.31 14.12 0.48
N ARG A 148 -2.06 14.37 0.76
CA ARG A 148 -1.62 15.12 1.95
C ARG A 148 -1.89 16.61 1.80
N PHE A 149 -2.64 17.21 2.74
CA PHE A 149 -2.88 18.64 2.81
C PHE A 149 -2.21 19.32 4.02
N VAL A 150 -1.66 18.56 4.97
CA VAL A 150 -0.89 19.08 6.11
C VAL A 150 0.38 18.27 6.32
N GLY A 151 1.49 18.94 6.67
CA GLY A 151 2.78 18.33 6.94
C GLY A 151 3.57 17.95 5.67
N SER A 152 4.65 17.20 5.85
CA SER A 152 5.55 16.77 4.77
C SER A 152 5.40 15.27 4.48
N ARG A 153 5.78 14.88 3.25
CA ARG A 153 5.85 13.46 2.86
C ARG A 153 6.88 12.75 3.73
N GLN A 154 6.53 11.55 4.18
CA GLN A 154 7.44 10.68 4.92
C GLN A 154 8.12 9.69 3.96
N PRO A 155 9.38 9.29 4.23
CA PRO A 155 10.07 8.31 3.39
C PRO A 155 9.39 6.94 3.46
N SER A 156 9.32 6.24 2.31
CA SER A 156 8.82 4.86 2.27
C SER A 156 9.69 3.92 3.11
N PHE A 157 9.10 2.87 3.67
CA PHE A 157 9.84 1.78 4.30
C PHE A 157 10.85 1.13 3.36
N ARG A 158 10.62 1.19 2.05
CA ARG A 158 11.55 0.63 1.07
C ARG A 158 12.92 1.31 1.07
N HIS A 159 13.05 2.55 1.55
CA HIS A 159 14.35 3.19 1.77
C HIS A 159 15.17 2.51 2.88
N PHE A 160 14.49 1.96 3.88
CA PHE A 160 15.14 1.34 5.05
C PHE A 160 15.27 -0.17 4.92
N LEU A 161 14.33 -0.82 4.17
CA LEU A 161 14.23 -2.27 3.97
C LEU A 161 13.99 -2.59 2.48
N PRO A 162 14.94 -2.29 1.57
CA PRO A 162 14.72 -2.41 0.13
C PRO A 162 14.35 -3.83 -0.32
N ASP A 163 14.95 -4.85 0.30
CA ASP A 163 14.77 -6.25 -0.09
C ASP A 163 13.61 -6.95 0.63
N LYS A 164 12.91 -6.27 1.52
CA LYS A 164 11.80 -6.85 2.32
C LYS A 164 10.49 -6.09 2.19
N THR A 165 10.52 -4.85 1.67
CA THR A 165 9.31 -4.05 1.53
C THR A 165 8.59 -4.36 0.22
N ILE A 166 7.31 -4.69 0.34
CA ILE A 166 6.36 -4.84 -0.76
C ILE A 166 5.50 -3.59 -0.77
N LEU A 167 5.53 -2.83 -1.87
CA LEU A 167 4.68 -1.66 -2.01
C LEU A 167 3.37 -2.05 -2.66
N LEU A 168 2.26 -1.59 -2.08
CA LEU A 168 0.93 -1.60 -2.69
C LEU A 168 0.53 -0.16 -3.01
N GLY A 169 0.00 0.04 -4.21
CA GLY A 169 -0.50 1.33 -4.63
C GLY A 169 -1.82 1.21 -5.40
N SER A 170 -2.50 2.33 -5.55
CA SER A 170 -3.82 2.35 -6.19
C SER A 170 -4.10 3.68 -6.86
N PHE A 171 -4.72 3.66 -8.03
CA PHE A 171 -5.32 4.84 -8.67
C PHE A 171 -6.71 5.19 -8.13
N SER A 172 -7.24 4.38 -7.22
CA SER A 172 -8.61 4.57 -6.70
C SER A 172 -8.84 5.88 -5.96
N LYS A 173 -7.79 6.44 -5.33
CA LYS A 173 -7.91 7.68 -4.56
C LYS A 173 -7.44 8.90 -5.35
N PRO A 174 -6.27 8.85 -6.03
CA PRO A 174 -5.78 10.02 -6.77
C PRO A 174 -6.46 10.20 -8.14
N VAL A 175 -7.14 9.19 -8.71
CA VAL A 175 -7.78 9.30 -10.02
C VAL A 175 -9.24 8.85 -9.96
N VAL A 176 -9.51 7.53 -10.00
CA VAL A 176 -10.89 7.02 -10.10
C VAL A 176 -11.03 5.61 -9.50
N PRO A 177 -11.89 5.42 -8.49
CA PRO A 177 -12.06 4.12 -7.83
C PRO A 177 -12.70 3.05 -8.74
N ALA A 178 -13.57 3.46 -9.68
CA ALA A 178 -14.32 2.54 -10.55
C ALA A 178 -13.45 1.77 -11.54
N PHE A 179 -12.27 2.26 -11.91
CA PHE A 179 -11.37 1.59 -12.83
C PHE A 179 -10.73 0.33 -12.23
N ARG A 180 -10.75 0.20 -10.92
CA ARG A 180 -10.17 -0.94 -10.20
C ARG A 180 -8.73 -1.20 -10.63
N LEU A 181 -7.91 -0.14 -10.72
CA LEU A 181 -6.49 -0.25 -11.02
C LEU A 181 -5.64 0.03 -9.78
N GLY A 182 -4.74 -0.89 -9.51
CA GLY A 182 -3.70 -0.82 -8.51
C GLY A 182 -2.44 -1.54 -8.99
N TRP A 183 -1.46 -1.61 -8.15
CA TRP A 183 -0.21 -2.32 -8.46
C TRP A 183 0.46 -2.83 -7.20
N ILE A 184 1.37 -3.77 -7.40
CA ILE A 184 2.26 -4.29 -6.39
C ILE A 184 3.70 -4.17 -6.90
N VAL A 185 4.62 -3.73 -6.02
CA VAL A 185 6.07 -3.70 -6.27
C VAL A 185 6.73 -4.57 -5.22
N PRO A 186 6.90 -5.86 -5.48
CA PRO A 186 7.53 -6.79 -4.54
C PRO A 186 9.06 -6.71 -4.63
N PRO A 187 9.79 -7.30 -3.68
CA PRO A 187 11.16 -7.75 -3.90
C PRO A 187 11.24 -8.73 -5.08
N ARG A 188 12.31 -8.64 -5.89
CA ARG A 188 12.48 -9.43 -7.13
C ARG A 188 12.21 -10.94 -6.98
N PRO A 189 12.66 -11.63 -5.91
CA PRO A 189 12.41 -13.07 -5.76
C PRO A 189 10.92 -13.45 -5.67
N LEU A 190 10.03 -12.51 -5.33
CA LEU A 190 8.59 -12.75 -5.24
C LEU A 190 7.85 -12.51 -6.55
N MET A 191 8.40 -11.70 -7.47
CA MET A 191 7.69 -11.28 -8.68
C MET A 191 7.17 -12.47 -9.49
N GLY A 192 8.02 -13.44 -9.82
CA GLY A 192 7.61 -14.60 -10.62
C GLY A 192 6.48 -15.41 -9.99
N LYS A 193 6.48 -15.55 -8.65
CA LYS A 193 5.41 -16.25 -7.91
C LYS A 193 4.09 -15.47 -7.96
N LEU A 194 4.15 -14.15 -7.84
CA LEU A 194 2.97 -13.27 -7.92
C LEU A 194 2.38 -13.24 -9.33
N VAL A 195 3.22 -13.26 -10.37
CA VAL A 195 2.78 -13.37 -11.77
C VAL A 195 2.02 -14.68 -11.99
N ILE A 196 2.56 -15.82 -11.52
CA ILE A 196 1.87 -17.12 -11.62
C ILE A 196 0.54 -17.09 -10.86
N ALA A 197 0.52 -16.57 -9.63
CA ALA A 197 -0.71 -16.45 -8.85
C ALA A 197 -1.75 -15.56 -9.52
N LYS A 198 -1.31 -14.48 -10.18
CA LYS A 198 -2.18 -13.60 -10.96
C LYS A 198 -2.74 -14.28 -12.20
N GLN A 199 -1.92 -15.04 -12.94
CA GLN A 199 -2.38 -15.81 -14.10
C GLN A 199 -3.51 -16.77 -13.73
N VAL A 200 -3.37 -17.46 -12.60
CA VAL A 200 -4.43 -18.36 -12.09
C VAL A 200 -5.67 -17.59 -11.64
N SER A 201 -5.53 -16.35 -11.19
CA SER A 201 -6.66 -15.57 -10.65
C SER A 201 -7.52 -14.94 -11.73
N ASP A 202 -6.90 -14.27 -12.71
CA ASP A 202 -7.62 -13.48 -13.74
C ASP A 202 -6.86 -13.32 -15.06
N LEU A 203 -5.76 -14.02 -15.28
CA LEU A 203 -4.79 -13.89 -16.38
C LEU A 203 -4.10 -12.53 -16.39
N HIS A 204 -4.84 -11.45 -16.47
CA HIS A 204 -4.37 -10.07 -16.41
C HIS A 204 -5.52 -9.10 -16.07
N THR A 205 -5.19 -7.98 -15.48
CA THR A 205 -6.13 -6.87 -15.27
C THR A 205 -6.55 -6.30 -16.63
N SER A 206 -7.79 -5.82 -16.76
CA SER A 206 -8.34 -5.29 -18.01
C SER A 206 -7.40 -4.32 -18.74
N THR A 207 -6.89 -4.72 -19.88
CA THR A 207 -5.98 -3.91 -20.71
C THR A 207 -6.68 -2.68 -21.27
N PHE A 208 -7.99 -2.76 -21.55
CA PHE A 208 -8.75 -1.61 -21.99
C PHE A 208 -8.72 -0.48 -20.97
N VAL A 209 -9.02 -0.80 -19.70
CA VAL A 209 -9.02 0.19 -18.62
C VAL A 209 -7.60 0.73 -18.37
N GLN A 210 -6.57 -0.12 -18.44
CA GLN A 210 -5.18 0.31 -18.33
C GLN A 210 -4.79 1.32 -19.42
N ARG A 211 -5.20 1.08 -20.67
CA ARG A 211 -4.94 1.98 -21.80
C ARG A 211 -5.69 3.31 -21.66
N VAL A 212 -6.96 3.28 -21.26
CA VAL A 212 -7.74 4.50 -21.01
C VAL A 212 -7.10 5.34 -19.92
N LEU A 213 -6.71 4.72 -18.78
CA LEU A 213 -6.03 5.44 -17.73
C LEU A 213 -4.67 5.98 -18.20
N CYS A 214 -3.89 5.18 -18.91
CA CYS A 214 -2.58 5.58 -19.39
C CYS A 214 -2.70 6.79 -20.32
N GLN A 215 -3.68 6.79 -21.24
CA GLN A 215 -3.95 7.93 -22.13
C GLN A 215 -4.33 9.18 -21.32
N TYR A 216 -5.21 9.03 -20.33
CA TYR A 216 -5.55 10.14 -19.43
C TYR A 216 -4.32 10.74 -18.74
N LEU A 217 -3.40 9.88 -18.25
CA LEU A 217 -2.19 10.30 -17.56
C LEU A 217 -1.15 10.95 -18.50
N TYR A 218 -1.21 10.67 -19.80
CA TYR A 218 -0.37 11.35 -20.81
C TYR A 218 -0.97 12.69 -21.25
N ASP A 219 -2.30 12.77 -21.35
CA ASP A 219 -2.98 13.97 -21.81
C ASP A 219 -3.17 15.02 -20.70
N ASN A 220 -3.04 14.61 -19.42
CA ASN A 220 -3.30 15.46 -18.27
C ASN A 220 -2.15 15.38 -17.25
N ASP A 221 -1.90 16.50 -16.58
CA ASP A 221 -0.97 16.53 -15.45
C ASP A 221 -1.65 16.02 -14.18
N LEU A 222 -1.27 14.81 -13.75
CA LEU A 222 -1.80 14.20 -12.54
C LEU A 222 -1.51 15.03 -11.28
N ASP A 223 -0.38 15.74 -11.22
CA ASP A 223 -0.04 16.54 -10.05
C ASP A 223 -0.98 17.74 -9.87
N THR A 224 -1.35 18.39 -10.97
CA THR A 224 -2.36 19.45 -10.97
C THR A 224 -3.73 18.90 -10.53
N HIS A 225 -4.11 17.72 -11.02
CA HIS A 225 -5.36 17.08 -10.60
C HIS A 225 -5.35 16.71 -9.10
N VAL A 226 -4.27 16.09 -8.62
CA VAL A 226 -4.09 15.74 -7.20
C VAL A 226 -4.14 16.99 -6.33
N LYS A 227 -3.51 18.09 -6.73
CA LYS A 227 -3.58 19.37 -6.01
C LYS A 227 -5.03 19.86 -5.84
N THR A 228 -5.83 19.80 -6.90
CA THR A 228 -7.26 20.17 -6.84
C THR A 228 -8.04 19.30 -5.84
N ILE A 229 -7.78 17.98 -5.84
CA ILE A 229 -8.41 17.04 -4.90
C ILE A 229 -7.97 17.35 -3.46
N VAL A 230 -6.69 17.58 -3.24
CA VAL A 230 -6.12 17.95 -1.93
C VAL A 230 -6.78 19.18 -1.36
N GLU A 231 -6.91 20.25 -2.16
CA GLU A 231 -7.58 21.48 -1.74
C GLU A 231 -9.06 21.27 -1.41
N PHE A 232 -9.73 20.38 -2.16
CA PHE A 232 -11.12 20.02 -1.90
C PHE A 232 -11.27 19.27 -0.57
N TYR A 233 -10.47 18.24 -0.34
CA TYR A 233 -10.50 17.45 0.90
C TYR A 233 -10.06 18.24 2.12
N ASP A 234 -9.12 19.18 2.00
CA ASP A 234 -8.74 20.09 3.09
C ASP A 234 -9.94 20.94 3.55
N ARG A 235 -10.70 21.50 2.60
CA ARG A 235 -11.93 22.25 2.92
C ARG A 235 -12.98 21.36 3.60
N GLN A 236 -13.21 20.14 3.10
CA GLN A 236 -14.16 19.21 3.71
C GLN A 236 -13.73 18.81 5.13
N CYS A 237 -12.45 18.52 5.34
CA CYS A 237 -11.91 18.21 6.67
C CYS A 237 -12.13 19.35 7.64
N LYS A 238 -11.82 20.60 7.26
CA LYS A 238 -12.03 21.79 8.09
C LYS A 238 -13.51 21.98 8.44
N THR A 239 -14.41 21.81 7.47
CA THR A 239 -15.86 21.89 7.69
C THR A 239 -16.34 20.84 8.68
N MET A 240 -15.88 19.60 8.54
CA MET A 240 -16.23 18.49 9.44
C MET A 240 -15.73 18.75 10.86
N LEU A 241 -14.47 19.18 11.01
CA LEU A 241 -13.88 19.47 12.32
C LEU A 241 -14.59 20.63 13.02
N ALA A 242 -14.97 21.67 12.29
CA ALA A 242 -15.76 22.78 12.82
C ALA A 242 -17.15 22.30 13.32
N ALA A 243 -17.85 21.48 12.54
CA ALA A 243 -19.14 20.92 12.94
C ALA A 243 -19.03 19.98 14.15
N ILE A 244 -17.97 19.16 14.23
CA ILE A 244 -17.69 18.36 15.43
C ILE A 244 -17.50 19.24 16.64
N GLY A 245 -16.72 20.32 16.52
CA GLY A 245 -16.49 21.26 17.62
C GLY A 245 -17.74 22.01 18.08
N GLU A 246 -18.71 22.21 17.18
CA GLU A 246 -19.97 22.90 17.47
C GLU A 246 -21.06 21.98 18.04
N TYR A 247 -21.22 20.77 17.47
CA TYR A 247 -22.39 19.92 17.74
C TYR A 247 -22.11 18.71 18.63
N PHE A 248 -20.84 18.31 18.81
CA PHE A 248 -20.53 17.12 19.63
C PHE A 248 -20.30 17.51 21.10
N PRO A 249 -20.64 16.61 22.05
CA PRO A 249 -20.36 16.83 23.48
C PRO A 249 -18.86 17.05 23.71
N LYS A 250 -18.54 17.96 24.65
CA LYS A 250 -17.16 18.22 25.10
C LYS A 250 -16.75 17.18 26.13
#